data_90dacd0c31a2199b70016dc5b386ffa4
#
_entry.id   90dacd0c31a2199b70016dc5b386ffa4
#
_cell.length_a   1.000
_cell.length_b   1.000
_cell.length_c   1.000
_cell.angle_alpha   90.00
_cell.angle_beta   90.00
_cell.angle_gamma   90.00
#
_symmetry.space_group_name_H-M   'P 1'
#
loop_
_entity.id
_entity.type
_entity.pdbx_description
1 polymer ?
#
loop_
_entity_poly.entity_id
_entity_poly.type
_entity_poly.pdbx_seq_one_letter_code
_entity_poly.pdbx_strand_id
1 'polypeptide(L)'
;MCPVKKYPCEVITYSKDGRVYPLKFRYYAVDRARYLTVDVEKIHYVTIEDKNGLKERTYHLDGRRKRRKDRYTLYLDPRYKTWWVL
;
A
#
# COMPACT_ATOMS: atom_id res chain seq x y z
N MET A 1 22.77 7.16 5.14
CA MET A 1 21.45 7.13 4.48
C MET A 1 20.52 6.22 5.25
N CYS A 2 19.41 6.77 5.70
CA CYS A 2 18.45 5.95 6.46
C CYS A 2 17.70 5.03 5.50
N PRO A 3 17.64 3.72 5.78
CA PRO A 3 16.83 2.83 4.96
C PRO A 3 15.35 3.19 5.08
N VAL A 4 14.65 3.12 3.97
CA VAL A 4 13.20 3.32 3.97
C VAL A 4 12.56 2.15 4.71
N LYS A 5 11.77 2.46 5.74
CA LYS A 5 11.07 1.42 6.48
C LYS A 5 9.92 0.89 5.65
N LYS A 6 9.90 -0.42 5.47
CA LYS A 6 8.82 -1.13 4.79
C LYS A 6 8.15 -2.06 5.78
N TYR A 7 6.83 -2.05 5.79
CA TYR A 7 6.06 -2.97 6.63
C TYR A 7 5.21 -3.85 5.73
N PRO A 8 5.28 -5.17 5.90
CA PRO A 8 4.37 -6.03 5.14
C PRO A 8 2.93 -5.76 5.55
N CYS A 9 2.03 -5.78 4.59
CA CYS A 9 0.64 -5.50 4.87
C CYS A 9 -0.30 -6.43 4.11
N GLU A 10 -1.50 -6.58 4.63
CA GLU A 10 -2.58 -7.27 3.96
C GLU A 10 -3.49 -6.22 3.35
N VAL A 11 -3.90 -6.43 2.11
CA VAL A 11 -4.69 -5.43 1.38
C VAL A 11 -5.95 -6.09 0.84
N ILE A 12 -7.08 -5.44 1.06
CA ILE A 12 -8.32 -5.79 0.39
C ILE A 12 -8.37 -4.95 -0.88
N THR A 13 -8.52 -5.61 -2.01
CA THR A 13 -8.44 -4.96 -3.31
C THR A 13 -9.76 -5.07 -4.06
N TYR A 14 -9.92 -4.15 -5.00
CA TYR A 14 -11.02 -4.14 -5.96
C TYR A 14 -10.42 -4.16 -7.36
N SER A 15 -10.89 -5.09 -8.20
CA SER A 15 -10.41 -5.21 -9.57
C SER A 15 -11.49 -4.75 -10.55
N LYS A 16 -11.11 -3.91 -11.49
CA LYS A 16 -12.00 -3.43 -12.54
C LYS A 16 -11.18 -3.14 -13.79
N ASP A 17 -11.62 -3.68 -14.92
CA ASP A 17 -11.01 -3.44 -16.23
C ASP A 17 -9.51 -3.75 -16.24
N GLY A 18 -9.11 -4.85 -15.59
CA GLY A 18 -7.72 -5.27 -15.51
C GLY A 18 -6.86 -4.47 -14.56
N ARG A 19 -7.44 -3.54 -13.82
CA ARG A 19 -6.73 -2.72 -12.83
C ARG A 19 -7.11 -3.13 -11.42
N VAL A 20 -6.15 -3.05 -10.51
CA VAL A 20 -6.31 -3.41 -9.11
C VAL A 20 -6.22 -2.15 -8.27
N TYR A 21 -7.21 -1.94 -7.42
CA TYR A 21 -7.26 -0.77 -6.53
C TYR A 21 -7.31 -1.23 -5.08
N PRO A 22 -6.44 -0.69 -4.20
CA PRO A 22 -6.53 -1.00 -2.77
C PRO A 22 -7.71 -0.26 -2.15
N LEU A 23 -8.50 -0.97 -1.34
CA LEU A 23 -9.65 -0.41 -0.64
C LEU A 23 -9.36 -0.21 0.84
N LYS A 24 -8.61 -1.14 1.43
CA LYS A 24 -8.31 -1.15 2.86
C LYS A 24 -7.04 -1.96 3.05
N PHE A 25 -6.20 -1.55 3.99
CA PHE A 25 -5.01 -2.33 4.30
C PHE A 25 -4.78 -2.38 5.80
N ARG A 26 -4.05 -3.42 6.22
CA ARG A 26 -3.70 -3.64 7.60
C ARG A 26 -2.23 -3.98 7.70
N TYR A 27 -1.53 -3.36 8.63
CA TYR A 27 -0.12 -3.64 8.87
C TYR A 27 0.18 -3.64 10.36
N TYR A 28 1.26 -4.33 10.75
CA TYR A 28 1.66 -4.38 12.15
C TYR A 28 2.60 -3.20 12.43
N ALA A 29 2.16 -2.30 13.30
CA ALA A 29 2.95 -1.15 13.71
C ALA A 29 3.85 -1.55 14.87
N VAL A 30 5.14 -1.76 14.60
CA VAL A 30 6.09 -2.25 15.59
C VAL A 30 6.20 -1.31 16.78
N ASP A 31 6.21 0.00 16.52
CA ASP A 31 6.33 1.02 17.56
C ASP A 31 5.11 1.06 18.49
N ARG A 32 3.95 0.57 18.04
CA ARG A 32 2.72 0.52 18.83
C ARG A 32 2.36 -0.89 19.27
N ALA A 33 3.10 -1.88 18.82
CA ALA A 33 2.90 -3.30 19.12
C ALA A 33 1.48 -3.76 18.83
N ARG A 34 0.89 -3.31 17.70
CA ARG A 34 -0.47 -3.72 17.33
C ARG A 34 -0.69 -3.55 15.83
N TYR A 35 -1.73 -4.22 15.33
CA TYR A 35 -2.16 -4.04 13.95
C TYR A 35 -2.95 -2.75 13.80
N LEU A 36 -2.69 -2.03 12.72
CA LEU A 36 -3.44 -0.84 12.35
C LEU A 36 -4.14 -1.10 11.03
N THR A 37 -5.42 -0.76 10.98
CA THR A 37 -6.25 -0.89 9.79
C THR A 37 -6.55 0.49 9.24
N VAL A 38 -6.32 0.67 7.94
CA VAL A 38 -6.49 1.96 7.27
C VAL A 38 -7.45 1.78 6.10
N ASP A 39 -8.47 2.64 6.03
CA ASP A 39 -9.37 2.69 4.89
C ASP A 39 -8.82 3.64 3.85
N VAL A 40 -8.76 3.20 2.60
CA VAL A 40 -8.29 4.04 1.50
C VAL A 40 -9.41 4.96 1.07
N GLU A 41 -9.18 6.27 1.17
CA GLU A 41 -10.17 7.26 0.77
C GLU A 41 -9.98 7.77 -0.65
N LYS A 42 -8.72 8.04 -1.01
CA LYS A 42 -8.42 8.60 -2.33
C LYS A 42 -7.06 8.12 -2.79
N ILE A 43 -7.00 7.67 -4.04
CA ILE A 43 -5.73 7.33 -4.68
C ILE A 43 -5.34 8.53 -5.53
N HIS A 44 -4.20 9.16 -5.20
CA HIS A 44 -3.75 10.34 -5.92
C HIS A 44 -3.16 9.99 -7.26
N TYR A 45 -2.24 9.02 -7.26
CA TYR A 45 -1.64 8.52 -8.50
C TYR A 45 -0.96 7.18 -8.23
N VAL A 46 -0.69 6.47 -9.32
CA VAL A 46 -0.02 5.17 -9.28
C VAL A 46 1.22 5.28 -10.16
N THR A 47 2.36 4.89 -9.60
CA THR A 47 3.60 4.79 -10.35
C THR A 47 3.79 3.34 -10.76
N ILE A 48 4.07 3.10 -12.04
CA ILE A 48 4.32 1.77 -12.57
C ILE A 48 5.72 1.75 -13.15
N GLU A 49 6.57 0.85 -12.66
CA GLU A 49 7.91 0.65 -13.17
C GLU A 49 8.03 -0.75 -13.72
N ASP A 50 8.55 -0.87 -14.93
CA ASP A 50 8.81 -2.17 -15.56
C ASP A 50 10.26 -2.56 -15.32
N LYS A 51 10.46 -3.66 -14.58
CA LYS A 51 11.78 -4.22 -14.33
C LYS A 51 11.81 -5.66 -14.84
N ASN A 52 12.52 -5.87 -15.94
CA ASN A 52 12.68 -7.21 -16.53
C ASN A 52 11.33 -7.89 -16.85
N GLY A 53 10.37 -7.11 -17.35
CA GLY A 53 9.05 -7.63 -17.71
C GLY A 53 8.06 -7.71 -16.57
N LEU A 54 8.49 -7.39 -15.34
CA LEU A 54 7.62 -7.36 -14.17
C LEU A 54 7.28 -5.91 -13.83
N LYS A 55 6.00 -5.63 -13.64
CA LYS A 55 5.53 -4.29 -13.35
C LYS A 55 5.34 -4.08 -11.85
N GLU A 56 6.20 -3.25 -11.27
CA GLU A 56 6.05 -2.81 -9.90
C GLU A 56 5.07 -1.66 -9.83
N ARG A 57 4.14 -1.70 -8.88
CA ARG A 57 3.15 -0.63 -8.72
C ARG A 57 3.28 -0.01 -7.35
N THR A 58 3.30 1.32 -7.34
CA THR A 58 3.34 2.11 -6.11
C THR A 58 2.13 3.02 -6.09
N TYR A 59 1.30 2.88 -5.08
CA TYR A 59 0.06 3.64 -4.94
C TYR A 59 0.26 4.74 -3.91
N HIS A 60 0.08 5.99 -4.35
CA HIS A 60 0.16 7.16 -3.47
C HIS A 60 -1.27 7.58 -3.15
N LEU A 61 -1.65 7.46 -1.88
CA LEU A 61 -3.04 7.58 -1.49
C LEU A 61 -3.22 8.27 -0.14
N ASP A 62 -4.46 8.69 0.10
CA ASP A 62 -4.89 9.14 1.42
C ASP A 62 -5.63 7.99 2.09
N GLY A 63 -5.28 7.74 3.34
CA GLY A 63 -5.94 6.73 4.15
C GLY A 63 -6.48 7.33 5.42
N ARG A 64 -7.57 6.74 5.93
CA ARG A 64 -8.19 7.16 7.18
C ARG A 64 -8.13 6.04 8.19
N ARG A 65 -7.65 6.37 9.37
CA ARG A 65 -7.64 5.47 10.52
C ARG A 65 -8.36 6.18 11.66
N LYS A 66 -9.54 5.70 12.01
CA LYS A 66 -10.42 6.36 12.98
C LYS A 66 -10.77 7.78 12.48
N ARG A 67 -10.38 8.81 13.19
CA ARG A 67 -10.65 10.21 12.82
C ARG A 67 -9.45 10.89 12.16
N ARG A 68 -8.37 10.13 11.96
CA ARG A 68 -7.12 10.67 11.45
C ARG A 68 -6.93 10.30 9.99
N LYS A 69 -6.64 11.31 9.17
CA LYS A 69 -6.34 11.15 7.76
C LYS A 69 -4.86 11.42 7.53
N ASP A 70 -4.18 10.49 6.87
CA ASP A 70 -2.76 10.61 6.57
C ASP A 70 -2.47 10.17 5.15
N ARG A 71 -1.32 10.61 4.62
CA ARG A 71 -0.82 10.15 3.34
C ARG A 71 -0.08 8.83 3.53
N TYR A 72 -0.38 7.86 2.67
CA TYR A 72 0.27 6.55 2.69
C TYR A 72 0.77 6.19 1.30
N THR A 73 1.80 5.35 1.27
CA THR A 73 2.32 4.79 0.03
C THR A 73 2.30 3.28 0.15
N LEU A 74 1.61 2.62 -0.78
CA LEU A 74 1.56 1.16 -0.85
C LEU A 74 2.35 0.69 -2.06
N TYR A 75 3.17 -0.32 -1.84
CA TYR A 75 3.99 -0.93 -2.88
C TYR A 75 3.54 -2.37 -3.10
N LEU A 76 3.29 -2.74 -4.36
CA LEU A 76 2.94 -4.09 -4.74
C LEU A 76 4.13 -4.72 -5.46
N ASP A 77 4.71 -5.76 -4.85
CA ASP A 77 5.81 -6.51 -5.44
C ASP A 77 5.21 -7.54 -6.40
N PRO A 78 5.49 -7.44 -7.72
CA PRO A 78 4.90 -8.34 -8.69
C PRO A 78 5.47 -9.76 -8.64
N ARG A 79 6.69 -9.93 -8.11
CA ARG A 79 7.36 -11.24 -8.04
C ARG A 79 6.69 -12.17 -7.04
N TYR A 80 6.31 -11.63 -5.88
CA TYR A 80 5.73 -12.41 -4.79
C TYR A 80 4.28 -12.06 -4.54
N LYS A 81 3.73 -11.07 -5.28
CA LYS A 81 2.37 -10.55 -5.10
C LYS A 81 2.10 -10.11 -3.67
N THR A 82 3.12 -9.53 -3.04
CA THR A 82 3.05 -9.05 -1.67
C THR A 82 2.93 -7.54 -1.64
N TRP A 83 2.21 -7.04 -0.63
CA TRP A 83 2.01 -5.61 -0.45
C TRP A 83 2.85 -5.11 0.72
N TRP A 84 3.36 -3.90 0.56
CA TRP A 84 4.17 -3.23 1.56
C TRP A 84 3.67 -1.82 1.76
N VAL A 85 3.63 -1.36 3.02
CA VAL A 85 3.43 0.05 3.32
C VAL A 85 4.78 0.69 3.58
N LEU A 86 5.02 1.79 2.92
CA LEU A 86 6.30 2.49 2.99
C LEU A 86 6.27 3.62 3.99
#